data_614b9499394cbe00f9eaaa0c2724f2db
#
_entry.id   614b9499394cbe00f9eaaa0c2724f2db
#
_cell.length_a   1.000
_cell.length_b   1.000
_cell.length_c   1.000
_cell.angle_alpha   90.00
_cell.angle_beta   90.00
_cell.angle_gamma   90.00
#
_symmetry.space_group_name_H-M   'P 1'
#
loop_
_entity.id
_entity.type
_entity.pdbx_description
1 polymer ?
#
loop_
_entity_poly.entity_id
_entity_poly.type
_entity_poly.pdbx_seq_one_letter_code
_entity_poly.pdbx_strand_id
1 'polypeptide(L)'
;RPGPPETVDFPTANIPLPVVDFNFMLPEAPELAVCHSPRKDITEAFTPRDKSQIAIKDPKLFDENNTEIIDLSLIPAGEYAFPLPNGNVISPYGRRRRHHSGVDIKTCANDTIVSAFDGIVRMAKPFAAYGNVIVVRHYNGLETIYSHNSKNLVKPGDRVLAGQPIALTGRTGRATTEHLHFETRINGVHFNPNIVFNMAKRNYVQNVWLYPER
;
A
#
# COMPACT_ATOMS: atom_id res chain seq x y z
N ARG A 1 -55.60 -9.64 -45.07
CA ARG A 1 -54.60 -8.73 -44.44
C ARG A 1 -55.28 -8.15 -43.21
N PRO A 2 -54.75 -8.28 -41.98
CA PRO A 2 -55.25 -7.56 -40.83
C PRO A 2 -54.84 -6.09 -40.91
N GLY A 3 -55.79 -5.20 -40.50
CA GLY A 3 -55.59 -3.77 -40.43
C GLY A 3 -54.61 -3.34 -39.35
N PRO A 4 -54.13 -2.08 -39.38
CA PRO A 4 -53.21 -1.57 -38.39
C PRO A 4 -53.88 -1.49 -37.01
N PRO A 5 -53.10 -1.66 -35.90
CA PRO A 5 -53.65 -1.59 -34.55
C PRO A 5 -54.07 -0.17 -34.23
N GLU A 6 -55.27 -0.09 -33.58
CA GLU A 6 -55.81 1.17 -33.06
C GLU A 6 -54.89 1.75 -31.99
N THR A 7 -54.54 3.03 -32.14
CA THR A 7 -53.83 3.77 -31.10
C THR A 7 -54.81 4.17 -29.99
N VAL A 8 -54.57 3.67 -28.79
CA VAL A 8 -55.30 4.09 -27.61
C VAL A 8 -54.67 5.38 -27.07
N ASP A 9 -55.41 6.49 -27.21
CA ASP A 9 -55.05 7.76 -26.57
C ASP A 9 -55.27 7.68 -25.07
N PHE A 10 -54.18 7.76 -24.29
CA PHE A 10 -54.29 7.95 -22.85
C PHE A 10 -54.47 9.44 -22.54
N PRO A 11 -55.49 9.83 -21.75
CA PRO A 11 -55.64 11.23 -21.35
C PRO A 11 -54.49 11.62 -20.46
N THR A 12 -53.70 12.60 -20.88
CA THR A 12 -52.68 13.27 -20.05
C THR A 12 -53.40 14.12 -19.01
N ALA A 13 -53.76 13.50 -17.89
CA ALA A 13 -54.20 14.25 -16.72
C ALA A 13 -53.00 14.98 -16.14
N ASN A 14 -52.96 16.29 -16.28
CA ASN A 14 -52.02 17.17 -15.60
C ASN A 14 -52.37 17.19 -14.10
N ILE A 15 -51.93 16.18 -13.36
CA ILE A 15 -52.03 16.17 -11.91
C ILE A 15 -50.80 16.97 -11.41
N PRO A 16 -51.01 18.13 -10.78
CA PRO A 16 -49.91 18.84 -10.16
C PRO A 16 -49.36 17.96 -9.03
N LEU A 17 -48.09 17.58 -9.16
CA LEU A 17 -47.37 16.90 -8.08
C LEU A 17 -47.35 17.83 -6.86
N PRO A 18 -47.69 17.35 -5.65
CA PRO A 18 -47.53 18.18 -4.47
C PRO A 18 -46.08 18.61 -4.34
N VAL A 19 -45.88 19.91 -4.20
CA VAL A 19 -44.58 20.47 -3.83
C VAL A 19 -44.27 19.96 -2.42
N VAL A 20 -43.51 18.89 -2.33
CA VAL A 20 -43.00 18.43 -1.04
C VAL A 20 -41.88 19.38 -0.67
N ASP A 21 -42.14 20.23 0.32
CA ASP A 21 -41.11 21.10 0.91
C ASP A 21 -40.11 20.21 1.66
N PHE A 22 -39.00 19.90 1.00
CA PHE A 22 -37.88 19.14 1.60
C PHE A 22 -37.03 20.00 2.55
N ASN A 23 -37.65 20.95 3.26
CA ASN A 23 -37.02 21.58 4.41
C ASN A 23 -37.10 20.65 5.65
N PHE A 24 -36.87 19.35 5.42
CA PHE A 24 -36.49 18.48 6.49
C PHE A 24 -35.03 18.83 6.81
N MET A 25 -34.81 19.60 7.89
CA MET A 25 -33.50 19.63 8.54
C MET A 25 -33.18 18.17 8.92
N LEU A 26 -32.44 17.49 8.04
CA LEU A 26 -31.73 16.30 8.46
C LEU A 26 -30.91 16.76 9.68
N PRO A 27 -31.06 16.12 10.86
CA PRO A 27 -30.13 16.39 11.93
C PRO A 27 -28.74 16.24 11.31
N GLU A 28 -27.91 17.30 11.47
CA GLU A 28 -26.51 17.21 11.06
C GLU A 28 -26.03 15.84 11.56
N ALA A 29 -25.68 14.97 10.61
CA ALA A 29 -25.09 13.71 10.98
C ALA A 29 -23.94 14.09 11.92
N PRO A 30 -23.85 13.51 13.14
CA PRO A 30 -22.75 13.84 14.02
C PRO A 30 -21.52 13.70 13.15
N GLU A 31 -20.75 14.78 12.99
CA GLU A 31 -19.42 14.69 12.42
C GLU A 31 -18.80 13.52 13.15
N LEU A 32 -18.68 12.38 12.47
CA LEU A 32 -17.86 11.28 12.95
C LEU A 32 -16.51 11.93 13.05
N ALA A 33 -16.17 12.35 14.28
CA ALA A 33 -14.83 12.79 14.60
C ALA A 33 -13.96 11.63 14.15
N VAL A 34 -13.39 11.75 12.95
CA VAL A 34 -12.41 10.79 12.45
C VAL A 34 -11.30 10.90 13.48
N CYS A 35 -11.29 9.94 14.39
CA CYS A 35 -10.26 9.86 15.42
C CYS A 35 -8.97 9.54 14.67
N HIS A 36 -8.29 10.60 14.20
CA HIS A 36 -6.96 10.47 13.63
C HIS A 36 -6.06 9.96 14.75
N SER A 37 -5.74 8.69 14.68
CA SER A 37 -4.71 8.16 15.57
C SER A 37 -3.43 8.94 15.32
N PRO A 38 -2.78 9.49 16.36
CA PRO A 38 -1.56 10.26 16.17
C PRO A 38 -0.53 9.38 15.44
N ARG A 39 0.11 9.95 14.42
CA ARG A 39 1.18 9.31 13.67
C ARG A 39 2.28 8.90 14.64
N LYS A 40 2.55 7.61 14.77
CA LYS A 40 3.66 7.10 15.59
C LYS A 40 4.97 7.33 14.86
N ASP A 41 5.98 7.80 15.58
CA ASP A 41 7.30 8.05 15.01
C ASP A 41 7.97 6.77 14.51
N ILE A 42 8.91 6.96 13.58
CA ILE A 42 9.73 5.87 13.08
C ILE A 42 10.73 5.48 14.18
N THR A 43 10.75 4.20 14.54
CA THR A 43 11.74 3.67 15.48
C THR A 43 13.13 3.68 14.83
N GLU A 44 14.07 4.39 15.44
CA GLU A 44 15.44 4.58 14.91
C GLU A 44 16.43 3.52 15.40
N ALA A 45 16.19 2.93 16.56
CA ALA A 45 17.09 1.96 17.17
C ALA A 45 16.76 0.54 16.72
N PHE A 46 17.59 -0.02 15.87
CA PHE A 46 17.48 -1.42 15.43
C PHE A 46 18.53 -2.30 16.10
N THR A 47 18.05 -3.39 16.72
CA THR A 47 18.91 -4.44 17.25
C THR A 47 19.64 -5.19 16.12
N PRO A 48 20.70 -5.97 16.43
CA PRO A 48 21.31 -6.85 15.42
C PRO A 48 20.31 -7.83 14.79
N ARG A 49 19.31 -8.29 15.54
CA ARG A 49 18.23 -9.15 15.03
C ARG A 49 17.37 -8.41 14.01
N ASP A 50 16.98 -7.16 14.31
CA ASP A 50 16.20 -6.33 13.40
C ASP A 50 16.92 -6.13 12.06
N LYS A 51 18.24 -5.97 12.09
CA LYS A 51 19.07 -5.80 10.90
C LYS A 51 19.35 -7.10 10.13
N SER A 52 18.92 -8.26 10.66
CA SER A 52 19.26 -9.58 10.11
C SER A 52 18.07 -10.40 9.63
N GLN A 53 16.85 -10.02 9.97
CA GLN A 53 15.63 -10.80 9.66
C GLN A 53 14.63 -9.97 8.86
N ILE A 54 13.94 -10.62 7.91
CA ILE A 54 12.86 -9.98 7.13
C ILE A 54 11.63 -9.75 8.03
N ALA A 55 11.18 -10.78 8.75
CA ALA A 55 10.01 -10.71 9.60
C ALA A 55 10.42 -10.43 11.05
N ILE A 56 10.07 -9.26 11.54
CA ILE A 56 10.30 -8.83 12.93
C ILE A 56 8.98 -8.42 13.54
N LYS A 57 8.69 -8.95 14.73
CA LYS A 57 7.54 -8.54 15.55
C LYS A 57 7.98 -7.49 16.56
N ASP A 58 7.17 -6.45 16.71
CA ASP A 58 7.27 -5.46 17.77
C ASP A 58 6.01 -5.54 18.63
N PRO A 59 6.09 -6.09 19.85
CA PRO A 59 4.94 -6.26 20.73
C PRO A 59 4.36 -4.93 21.24
N LYS A 60 5.09 -3.82 21.07
CA LYS A 60 4.65 -2.49 21.51
C LYS A 60 3.89 -1.74 20.41
N LEU A 61 3.79 -2.33 19.22
CA LEU A 61 3.17 -1.66 18.07
C LEU A 61 1.67 -1.51 18.26
N PHE A 62 1.01 -2.55 18.80
CA PHE A 62 -0.44 -2.62 18.93
C PHE A 62 -0.95 -1.89 20.17
N ASP A 63 -2.15 -1.34 20.06
CA ASP A 63 -2.87 -0.73 21.18
C ASP A 63 -3.48 -1.79 22.13
N GLU A 64 -4.21 -1.32 23.15
CA GLU A 64 -4.88 -2.19 24.15
C GLU A 64 -5.95 -3.09 23.50
N ASN A 65 -6.43 -2.77 22.29
CA ASN A 65 -7.40 -3.56 21.53
C ASN A 65 -6.73 -4.50 20.52
N ASN A 66 -5.42 -4.69 20.59
CA ASN A 66 -4.63 -5.47 19.65
C ASN A 66 -4.83 -5.04 18.18
N THR A 67 -4.95 -3.74 17.96
CA THR A 67 -5.07 -3.15 16.63
C THR A 67 -4.04 -2.05 16.39
N GLU A 68 -3.65 -1.88 15.15
CA GLU A 68 -2.85 -0.74 14.70
C GLU A 68 -3.60 -0.01 13.60
N ILE A 69 -3.69 1.31 13.72
CA ILE A 69 -4.34 2.16 12.74
C ILE A 69 -3.28 2.70 11.78
N ILE A 70 -3.46 2.39 10.50
CA ILE A 70 -2.65 2.95 9.42
C ILE A 70 -3.53 3.90 8.63
N ASP A 71 -3.39 5.17 8.95
CA ASP A 71 -4.10 6.22 8.24
C ASP A 71 -3.25 6.74 7.08
N LEU A 72 -3.48 6.18 5.90
CA LEU A 72 -2.78 6.57 4.68
C LEU A 72 -3.20 7.97 4.19
N SER A 73 -4.32 8.51 4.68
CA SER A 73 -4.78 9.84 4.31
C SER A 73 -3.95 10.95 4.95
N LEU A 74 -3.25 10.64 6.05
CA LEU A 74 -2.36 11.57 6.75
C LEU A 74 -0.99 11.74 6.07
N ILE A 75 -0.70 10.97 5.02
CA ILE A 75 0.54 11.08 4.26
C ILE A 75 0.37 12.17 3.20
N PRO A 76 1.07 13.31 3.32
CA PRO A 76 0.93 14.38 2.36
C PRO A 76 1.54 14.02 1.01
N ALA A 77 1.10 14.72 -0.03
CA ALA A 77 1.73 14.63 -1.34
C ALA A 77 3.22 14.98 -1.24
N GLY A 78 4.08 14.13 -1.80
CA GLY A 78 5.53 14.25 -1.69
C GLY A 78 6.17 13.36 -0.63
N GLU A 79 5.39 12.80 0.32
CA GLU A 79 5.86 11.81 1.28
C GLU A 79 5.53 10.36 0.88
N TYR A 80 5.09 10.14 -0.35
CA TYR A 80 4.92 8.81 -0.95
C TYR A 80 5.38 8.80 -2.41
N ALA A 81 5.85 7.65 -2.87
CA ALA A 81 6.24 7.41 -4.25
C ALA A 81 5.98 5.95 -4.63
N PHE A 82 5.57 5.71 -5.88
CA PHE A 82 5.50 4.34 -6.39
C PHE A 82 6.92 3.76 -6.50
N PRO A 83 7.20 2.55 -5.96
CA PRO A 83 8.57 2.08 -5.75
C PRO A 83 9.38 1.84 -7.03
N LEU A 84 8.70 1.62 -8.16
CA LEU A 84 9.32 1.43 -9.47
C LEU A 84 8.48 2.12 -10.56
N PRO A 85 8.68 3.43 -10.79
CA PRO A 85 7.78 4.26 -11.61
C PRO A 85 7.49 3.73 -13.01
N ASN A 86 8.47 3.09 -13.66
CA ASN A 86 8.35 2.57 -15.04
C ASN A 86 8.02 1.07 -15.13
N GLY A 87 7.83 0.39 -13.97
CA GLY A 87 7.60 -1.04 -13.94
C GLY A 87 6.15 -1.45 -14.21
N ASN A 88 5.96 -2.67 -14.70
CA ASN A 88 4.64 -3.28 -14.92
C ASN A 88 4.47 -4.49 -14.01
N VAL A 89 3.33 -4.59 -13.33
CA VAL A 89 3.01 -5.75 -12.47
C VAL A 89 2.85 -7.00 -13.34
N ILE A 90 3.64 -8.02 -13.04
CA ILE A 90 3.61 -9.33 -13.73
C ILE A 90 3.12 -10.47 -12.84
N SER A 91 3.18 -10.30 -11.53
CA SER A 91 2.70 -11.28 -10.57
C SER A 91 2.03 -10.60 -9.40
N PRO A 92 0.72 -10.79 -9.21
CA PRO A 92 0.00 -10.17 -8.09
C PRO A 92 0.29 -10.89 -6.76
N TYR A 93 -0.01 -10.19 -5.66
CA TYR A 93 0.00 -10.73 -4.31
C TYR A 93 -0.93 -11.94 -4.17
N GLY A 94 -0.54 -12.92 -3.36
CA GLY A 94 -1.38 -14.06 -2.97
C GLY A 94 -1.63 -15.10 -4.07
N ARG A 95 -0.86 -15.10 -5.16
CA ARG A 95 -1.03 -16.07 -6.27
C ARG A 95 -0.99 -17.51 -5.75
N ARG A 96 -2.05 -18.28 -6.06
CA ARG A 96 -2.49 -19.53 -5.45
C ARG A 96 -1.42 -20.60 -5.19
N ARG A 97 -0.37 -20.72 -5.99
CA ARG A 97 0.59 -21.85 -5.87
C ARG A 97 1.74 -21.63 -4.90
N ARG A 98 2.02 -20.40 -4.42
CA ARG A 98 3.24 -20.12 -3.64
C ARG A 98 3.04 -19.13 -2.50
N HIS A 99 1.81 -18.77 -2.10
CA HIS A 99 1.58 -17.71 -1.09
C HIS A 99 2.49 -16.49 -1.34
N HIS A 100 2.39 -15.91 -2.55
CA HIS A 100 3.23 -14.79 -2.97
C HIS A 100 3.06 -13.62 -2.01
N SER A 101 4.10 -13.30 -1.25
CA SER A 101 4.09 -12.34 -0.14
C SER A 101 4.11 -10.88 -0.56
N GLY A 102 4.27 -10.62 -1.86
CA GLY A 102 4.34 -9.29 -2.44
C GLY A 102 3.77 -9.22 -3.84
N VAL A 103 4.20 -8.23 -4.59
CA VAL A 103 3.94 -8.09 -6.03
C VAL A 103 5.27 -8.08 -6.77
N ASP A 104 5.30 -8.70 -7.96
CA ASP A 104 6.46 -8.62 -8.82
C ASP A 104 6.21 -7.58 -9.91
N ILE A 105 7.11 -6.63 -10.02
CA ILE A 105 7.04 -5.50 -10.94
C ILE A 105 8.20 -5.63 -11.92
N LYS A 106 7.89 -5.97 -13.18
CA LYS A 106 8.90 -6.18 -14.22
C LYS A 106 9.40 -4.86 -14.76
N THR A 107 10.69 -4.85 -15.06
CA THR A 107 11.41 -3.71 -15.58
C THR A 107 12.65 -4.17 -16.36
N CYS A 108 13.54 -3.25 -16.69
CA CYS A 108 14.88 -3.53 -17.19
C CYS A 108 15.89 -3.71 -16.05
N ALA A 109 17.04 -4.29 -16.35
CA ALA A 109 18.13 -4.39 -15.39
C ALA A 109 18.66 -3.00 -15.01
N ASN A 110 18.98 -2.84 -13.72
CA ASN A 110 19.54 -1.60 -13.16
C ASN A 110 18.62 -0.36 -13.25
N ASP A 111 17.32 -0.54 -13.41
CA ASP A 111 16.37 0.55 -13.21
C ASP A 111 16.35 0.97 -11.74
N THR A 112 16.12 2.26 -11.52
CA THR A 112 16.15 2.83 -10.17
C THR A 112 14.91 2.44 -9.37
N ILE A 113 15.13 1.82 -8.22
CA ILE A 113 14.13 1.56 -7.18
C ILE A 113 14.17 2.73 -6.19
N VAL A 114 13.00 3.27 -5.85
CA VAL A 114 12.87 4.38 -4.91
C VAL A 114 12.13 3.96 -3.64
N SER A 115 12.41 4.63 -2.53
CA SER A 115 11.65 4.41 -1.30
C SER A 115 10.18 4.82 -1.48
N ALA A 116 9.26 3.96 -1.05
CA ALA A 116 7.82 4.23 -1.17
C ALA A 116 7.35 5.34 -0.23
N PHE A 117 7.98 5.49 0.92
CA PHE A 117 7.68 6.50 1.95
C PHE A 117 8.95 6.96 2.63
N ASP A 118 8.86 8.04 3.39
CA ASP A 118 9.90 8.45 4.33
C ASP A 118 10.13 7.34 5.35
N GLY A 119 11.39 7.08 5.68
CA GLY A 119 11.68 5.99 6.59
C GLY A 119 13.15 5.88 7.00
N ILE A 120 13.45 4.78 7.69
CA ILE A 120 14.81 4.40 8.08
C ILE A 120 15.07 2.99 7.58
N VAL A 121 16.21 2.80 6.92
CA VAL A 121 16.65 1.50 6.44
C VAL A 121 16.93 0.59 7.64
N ARG A 122 16.13 -0.46 7.79
CA ARG A 122 16.33 -1.44 8.86
C ARG A 122 17.31 -2.54 8.46
N MET A 123 17.24 -2.98 7.22
CA MET A 123 18.07 -4.06 6.67
C MET A 123 18.47 -3.74 5.23
N ALA A 124 19.72 -4.03 4.87
CA ALA A 124 20.21 -3.92 3.49
C ALA A 124 21.38 -4.89 3.28
N LYS A 125 21.08 -6.11 2.81
CA LYS A 125 22.06 -7.18 2.61
C LYS A 125 21.50 -8.33 1.76
N PRO A 126 22.32 -9.29 1.31
CA PRO A 126 21.84 -10.55 0.76
C PRO A 126 21.05 -11.35 1.82
N PHE A 127 19.90 -11.91 1.43
CA PHE A 127 19.07 -12.74 2.31
C PHE A 127 18.30 -13.82 1.55
N ALA A 128 18.70 -15.07 1.73
CA ALA A 128 18.02 -16.26 1.21
C ALA A 128 17.46 -16.09 -0.22
N ALA A 129 16.19 -16.46 -0.44
CA ALA A 129 15.53 -16.37 -1.74
C ALA A 129 15.31 -14.92 -2.24
N TYR A 130 15.35 -13.93 -1.34
CA TYR A 130 15.18 -12.50 -1.69
C TYR A 130 16.36 -11.93 -2.48
N GLY A 131 17.55 -12.56 -2.41
CA GLY A 131 18.77 -11.97 -2.97
C GLY A 131 19.17 -10.70 -2.22
N ASN A 132 19.71 -9.72 -2.92
CA ASN A 132 19.97 -8.41 -2.30
C ASN A 132 18.62 -7.75 -1.98
N VAL A 133 18.43 -7.46 -0.72
CA VAL A 133 17.15 -6.95 -0.19
C VAL A 133 17.36 -5.73 0.69
N ILE A 134 16.40 -4.81 0.62
CA ILE A 134 16.28 -3.67 1.52
C ILE A 134 14.94 -3.78 2.24
N VAL A 135 14.94 -3.51 3.54
CA VAL A 135 13.75 -3.28 4.36
C VAL A 135 13.80 -1.88 4.92
N VAL A 136 12.79 -1.09 4.64
CA VAL A 136 12.62 0.26 5.18
C VAL A 136 11.49 0.25 6.20
N ARG A 137 11.75 0.76 7.41
CA ARG A 137 10.75 0.99 8.45
C ARG A 137 10.21 2.40 8.30
N HIS A 138 8.90 2.50 8.25
CA HIS A 138 8.15 3.74 8.16
C HIS A 138 7.42 4.01 9.48
N TYR A 139 6.71 5.13 9.56
CA TYR A 139 5.85 5.42 10.71
C TYR A 139 4.78 4.33 10.90
N ASN A 140 4.19 4.25 12.08
CA ASN A 140 3.19 3.27 12.49
C ASN A 140 3.62 1.81 12.29
N GLY A 141 4.93 1.53 12.29
CA GLY A 141 5.46 0.18 12.11
C GLY A 141 5.29 -0.44 10.71
N LEU A 142 4.79 0.34 9.74
CA LEU A 142 4.73 -0.09 8.35
C LEU A 142 6.14 -0.35 7.82
N GLU A 143 6.33 -1.45 7.12
CA GLU A 143 7.58 -1.76 6.44
C GLU A 143 7.33 -2.03 4.96
N THR A 144 8.30 -1.60 4.15
CA THR A 144 8.37 -1.96 2.74
C THR A 144 9.64 -2.74 2.45
N ILE A 145 9.54 -3.73 1.57
CA ILE A 145 10.63 -4.63 1.20
C ILE A 145 10.86 -4.54 -0.30
N TYR A 146 12.12 -4.41 -0.66
CA TYR A 146 12.60 -4.29 -2.03
C TYR A 146 13.65 -5.36 -2.28
N SER A 147 13.35 -6.34 -3.13
CA SER A 147 14.20 -7.51 -3.30
C SER A 147 14.57 -7.81 -4.75
N HIS A 148 15.49 -8.77 -4.93
CA HIS A 148 16.15 -9.13 -6.17
C HIS A 148 17.04 -8.02 -6.75
N ASN A 149 17.46 -7.07 -5.91
CA ASN A 149 18.26 -5.94 -6.33
C ASN A 149 19.60 -6.40 -6.91
N SER A 150 20.07 -5.75 -7.98
CA SER A 150 21.45 -5.90 -8.44
C SER A 150 22.40 -5.20 -7.48
N LYS A 151 21.98 -4.06 -6.93
CA LYS A 151 22.78 -3.27 -6.00
C LYS A 151 21.88 -2.53 -5.00
N ASN A 152 22.24 -2.61 -3.71
CA ASN A 152 21.67 -1.75 -2.67
C ASN A 152 22.52 -0.46 -2.61
N LEU A 153 21.86 0.70 -2.58
CA LEU A 153 22.52 2.02 -2.56
C LEU A 153 22.55 2.63 -1.15
N VAL A 154 21.86 2.00 -0.20
CA VAL A 154 21.72 2.45 1.18
C VAL A 154 22.12 1.35 2.15
N LYS A 155 22.37 1.70 3.41
CA LYS A 155 22.77 0.79 4.49
C LYS A 155 21.84 0.93 5.70
N PRO A 156 21.81 -0.07 6.61
CA PRO A 156 21.03 0.01 7.84
C PRO A 156 21.37 1.25 8.66
N GLY A 157 20.32 1.97 9.09
CA GLY A 157 20.43 3.24 9.81
C GLY A 157 20.29 4.49 8.94
N ASP A 158 20.39 4.37 7.62
CA ASP A 158 20.20 5.52 6.74
C ASP A 158 18.74 5.98 6.78
N ARG A 159 18.52 7.30 6.89
CA ARG A 159 17.23 7.93 6.67
C ARG A 159 17.02 8.10 5.17
N VAL A 160 15.83 7.77 4.70
CA VAL A 160 15.43 7.89 3.29
C VAL A 160 14.11 8.65 3.18
N LEU A 161 13.98 9.41 2.12
CA LEU A 161 12.76 10.12 1.78
C LEU A 161 11.98 9.35 0.70
N ALA A 162 10.68 9.54 0.65
CA ALA A 162 9.86 9.04 -0.44
C ALA A 162 10.41 9.51 -1.79
N GLY A 163 10.50 8.60 -2.76
CA GLY A 163 11.09 8.89 -4.07
C GLY A 163 12.61 8.92 -4.12
N GLN A 164 13.31 8.80 -2.98
CA GLN A 164 14.77 8.71 -2.96
C GLN A 164 15.23 7.37 -3.53
N PRO A 165 16.24 7.36 -4.45
CA PRO A 165 16.87 6.14 -4.94
C PRO A 165 17.50 5.33 -3.79
N ILE A 166 17.12 4.05 -3.68
CA ILE A 166 17.63 3.14 -2.64
C ILE A 166 18.28 1.89 -3.18
N ALA A 167 17.92 1.46 -4.40
CA ALA A 167 18.49 0.28 -5.03
C ALA A 167 18.38 0.35 -6.56
N LEU A 168 19.02 -0.62 -7.21
CA LEU A 168 18.88 -0.89 -8.64
C LEU A 168 18.26 -2.27 -8.82
N THR A 169 17.37 -2.39 -9.82
CA THR A 169 16.71 -3.66 -10.15
C THR A 169 17.70 -4.69 -10.67
N GLY A 170 17.42 -5.95 -10.42
CA GLY A 170 18.22 -7.07 -10.88
C GLY A 170 17.45 -8.38 -10.79
N ARG A 171 18.17 -9.48 -10.68
CA ARG A 171 17.64 -10.84 -10.55
C ARG A 171 18.41 -11.69 -9.55
N THR A 172 18.90 -11.08 -8.47
CA THR A 172 19.60 -11.81 -7.41
C THR A 172 18.62 -12.69 -6.62
N GLY A 173 19.12 -13.69 -5.92
CA GLY A 173 18.30 -14.64 -5.18
C GLY A 173 17.56 -15.62 -6.10
N ARG A 174 16.27 -15.85 -5.86
CA ARG A 174 15.45 -16.81 -6.63
C ARG A 174 14.73 -16.19 -7.83
N ALA A 175 15.15 -15.05 -8.32
CA ALA A 175 14.55 -14.42 -9.49
C ALA A 175 15.05 -15.06 -10.79
N THR A 176 14.14 -15.26 -11.76
CA THR A 176 14.45 -15.78 -13.10
C THR A 176 14.56 -14.70 -14.16
N THR A 177 13.98 -13.51 -13.90
CA THR A 177 14.02 -12.33 -14.77
C THR A 177 14.25 -11.09 -13.92
N GLU A 178 14.65 -9.99 -14.55
CA GLU A 178 14.77 -8.70 -13.88
C GLU A 178 13.39 -8.21 -13.46
N HIS A 179 13.19 -8.05 -12.16
CA HIS A 179 11.98 -7.49 -11.57
C HIS A 179 12.26 -7.00 -10.15
N LEU A 180 11.43 -6.09 -9.68
CA LEU A 180 11.32 -5.77 -8.27
C LEU A 180 10.26 -6.67 -7.64
N HIS A 181 10.63 -7.45 -6.61
CA HIS A 181 9.67 -8.04 -5.70
C HIS A 181 9.44 -7.05 -4.56
N PHE A 182 8.22 -6.52 -4.49
CA PHE A 182 7.83 -5.49 -3.52
C PHE A 182 6.82 -6.03 -2.52
N GLU A 183 7.10 -5.86 -1.22
CA GLU A 183 6.20 -6.25 -0.15
C GLU A 183 5.84 -5.06 0.75
N THR A 184 4.67 -5.14 1.35
CA THR A 184 4.25 -4.32 2.49
C THR A 184 4.02 -5.22 3.69
N ARG A 185 4.52 -4.81 4.85
CA ARG A 185 4.41 -5.57 6.10
C ARG A 185 4.07 -4.69 7.28
N ILE A 186 3.39 -5.30 8.27
CA ILE A 186 3.21 -4.75 9.60
C ILE A 186 3.50 -5.87 10.59
N ASN A 187 4.27 -5.55 11.62
CA ASN A 187 4.63 -6.49 12.67
C ASN A 187 5.16 -7.83 12.12
N GLY A 188 5.97 -7.77 11.07
CA GLY A 188 6.55 -8.93 10.40
C GLY A 188 5.60 -9.70 9.47
N VAL A 189 4.30 -9.36 9.43
CA VAL A 189 3.29 -10.03 8.60
C VAL A 189 3.06 -9.24 7.32
N HIS A 190 3.22 -9.91 6.17
CA HIS A 190 2.96 -9.30 4.88
C HIS A 190 1.47 -9.14 4.61
N PHE A 191 1.11 -8.11 3.87
CA PHE A 191 -0.25 -7.87 3.39
C PHE A 191 -0.24 -7.39 1.94
N ASN A 192 -1.42 -7.33 1.32
CA ASN A 192 -1.53 -6.99 -0.09
C ASN A 192 -1.10 -5.54 -0.37
N PRO A 193 -0.03 -5.30 -1.14
CA PRO A 193 0.41 -3.95 -1.48
C PRO A 193 -0.64 -3.09 -2.20
N ASN A 194 -1.68 -3.68 -2.80
CA ASN A 194 -2.80 -2.93 -3.39
C ASN A 194 -3.61 -2.13 -2.36
N ILE A 195 -3.45 -2.40 -1.06
CA ILE A 195 -4.06 -1.59 0.01
C ILE A 195 -3.41 -0.21 0.08
N VAL A 196 -2.11 -0.14 -0.24
CA VAL A 196 -1.29 1.08 -0.15
C VAL A 196 -1.19 1.78 -1.49
N PHE A 197 -1.02 1.03 -2.57
CA PHE A 197 -0.93 1.54 -3.94
C PHE A 197 -1.90 0.79 -4.84
N ASN A 198 -2.59 1.51 -5.72
CA ASN A 198 -3.22 0.86 -6.86
C ASN A 198 -2.12 0.44 -7.84
N MET A 199 -1.72 -0.82 -7.79
CA MET A 199 -0.59 -1.33 -8.56
C MET A 199 -0.78 -1.22 -10.07
N ALA A 200 -2.02 -1.31 -10.56
CA ALA A 200 -2.32 -1.16 -11.99
C ALA A 200 -2.21 0.30 -12.46
N LYS A 201 -2.66 1.23 -11.62
CA LYS A 201 -2.62 2.68 -11.93
C LYS A 201 -1.34 3.34 -11.44
N ARG A 202 -0.52 2.67 -10.66
CA ARG A 202 0.72 3.16 -10.03
C ARG A 202 0.51 4.43 -9.20
N ASN A 203 -0.65 4.54 -8.55
CA ASN A 203 -0.96 5.67 -7.69
C ASN A 203 -1.23 5.22 -6.26
N TYR A 204 -1.00 6.15 -5.34
CA TYR A 204 -1.22 5.96 -3.91
C TYR A 204 -2.71 5.91 -3.57
N VAL A 205 -3.06 5.10 -2.58
CA VAL A 205 -4.44 4.94 -2.10
C VAL A 205 -4.56 5.64 -0.75
N GLN A 206 -5.35 6.71 -0.69
CA GLN A 206 -5.61 7.47 0.53
C GLN A 206 -6.76 6.84 1.31
N ASN A 207 -6.46 5.89 2.18
CA ASN A 207 -7.43 5.19 3.01
C ASN A 207 -6.97 5.12 4.47
N VAL A 208 -7.94 4.98 5.37
CA VAL A 208 -7.70 4.57 6.77
C VAL A 208 -7.85 3.05 6.85
N TRP A 209 -6.90 2.39 7.45
CA TRP A 209 -6.90 0.95 7.57
C TRP A 209 -6.62 0.50 9.00
N LEU A 210 -7.48 -0.39 9.51
CA LEU A 210 -7.31 -1.05 10.80
C LEU A 210 -6.61 -2.39 10.57
N TYR A 211 -5.46 -2.57 11.19
CA TYR A 211 -4.72 -3.81 11.14
C TYR A 211 -4.84 -4.53 12.48
N PRO A 212 -5.54 -5.68 12.55
CA PRO A 212 -5.59 -6.48 13.78
C PRO A 212 -4.27 -7.22 13.99
N GLU A 213 -3.89 -7.40 15.24
CA GLU A 213 -2.79 -8.31 15.61
C GLU A 213 -3.13 -9.75 15.17
N ARG A 214 -2.16 -10.46 14.57
CA ARG A 214 -2.29 -11.85 14.12
C ARG A 214 -1.27 -12.75 14.80
#